data_bd3dc887736cb4282066289bc078a0c8
#
_entry.id   bd3dc887736cb4282066289bc078a0c8
#
_cell.length_a   1.000
_cell.length_b   1.000
_cell.length_c   1.000
_cell.angle_alpha   90.00
_cell.angle_beta   90.00
_cell.angle_gamma   90.00
#
_symmetry.space_group_name_H-M   'P 1'
#
loop_
_entity.id
_entity.type
_entity.pdbx_description
1 polymer ?
#
loop_
_entity_poly.entity_id
_entity_poly.type
_entity_poly.pdbx_seq_one_letter_code
_entity_poly.pdbx_strand_id
1 'polypeptide(L)'
;MSEATTGTGRVAYVLKGYPRLSEVFITSEIYRVERLGVPLRLYVIKAADEDVHHDVVRRVRTQPEYLLQPTSLTRARLPRWLAQNRGMFLPAVVRTGRRHPVGLARAAGQALAQSVRARRKFWAFPRKLYVLELLRAVDLADRLDRAGDVARLHAHFAHGTTTVTWLASTITGLPFSFTGHAKDIYTEELNPAGLLRRKMDAASFVVTCTEANRRHLASLGSRTPVHVLYHGLNADFEP
;
A
#
# COMPACT_ATOMS: atom_id res chain seq x y z
N MET A 1 30.84 -3.58 13.53
CA MET A 1 30.03 -2.75 12.61
C MET A 1 29.90 -3.54 11.32
N SER A 2 28.77 -4.24 11.14
CA SER A 2 28.51 -5.02 9.92
C SER A 2 28.07 -4.05 8.83
N GLU A 3 28.82 -4.01 7.74
CA GLU A 3 28.41 -3.28 6.53
C GLU A 3 27.09 -3.85 6.03
N ALA A 4 26.03 -3.05 6.19
CA ALA A 4 24.76 -3.32 5.54
C ALA A 4 25.02 -3.27 4.03
N THR A 5 25.00 -4.41 3.37
CA THR A 5 25.01 -4.55 1.92
C THR A 5 23.83 -3.74 1.37
N THR A 6 24.11 -2.54 0.90
CA THR A 6 23.14 -1.67 0.24
C THR A 6 22.72 -2.35 -1.06
N GLY A 7 21.60 -3.06 -1.02
CA GLY A 7 20.93 -3.52 -2.22
C GLY A 7 20.64 -2.30 -3.09
N THR A 8 21.15 -2.30 -4.31
CA THR A 8 21.22 -1.16 -5.25
C THR A 8 19.88 -0.65 -5.78
N GLY A 9 18.74 -0.98 -5.15
CA GLY A 9 17.40 -0.61 -5.62
C GLY A 9 16.64 0.31 -4.65
N ARG A 10 15.71 1.09 -5.20
CA ARG A 10 14.85 2.01 -4.46
C ARG A 10 13.80 1.27 -3.62
N VAL A 11 13.38 1.89 -2.52
CA VAL A 11 12.19 1.47 -1.79
C VAL A 11 11.00 2.28 -2.30
N ALA A 12 9.96 1.59 -2.77
CA ALA A 12 8.72 2.24 -3.19
C ALA A 12 7.75 2.34 -1.99
N TYR A 13 7.52 3.53 -1.50
CA TYR A 13 6.49 3.84 -0.53
C TYR A 13 5.14 3.96 -1.23
N VAL A 14 4.15 3.21 -0.74
CA VAL A 14 2.77 3.24 -1.26
C VAL A 14 1.87 3.88 -0.22
N LEU A 15 1.30 5.02 -0.57
CA LEU A 15 0.56 5.90 0.33
C LEU A 15 -0.91 6.00 -0.11
N LYS A 16 -1.82 6.16 0.86
CA LYS A 16 -3.25 6.35 0.57
C LYS A 16 -3.52 7.70 -0.08
N GLY A 17 -2.97 8.76 0.49
CA GLY A 17 -2.97 10.14 0.02
C GLY A 17 -1.71 10.82 0.51
N TYR A 18 -1.21 11.82 -0.23
CA TYR A 18 -0.01 12.57 0.14
C TYR A 18 0.06 13.88 -0.65
N PRO A 19 0.53 14.98 -0.04
CA PRO A 19 0.73 15.14 1.39
C PRO A 19 -0.61 15.28 2.14
N ARG A 20 -0.65 14.91 3.44
CA ARG A 20 -1.83 15.05 4.28
C ARG A 20 -1.48 15.66 5.64
N LEU A 21 -2.24 16.66 6.06
CA LEU A 21 -2.02 17.37 7.31
C LEU A 21 -2.10 16.42 8.52
N SER A 22 -3.09 15.53 8.53
CA SER A 22 -3.30 14.55 9.61
C SER A 22 -2.29 13.40 9.65
N GLU A 23 -1.44 13.27 8.63
CA GLU A 23 -0.48 12.16 8.47
C GLU A 23 0.97 12.67 8.40
N VAL A 24 1.28 13.76 9.13
CA VAL A 24 2.62 14.38 9.18
C VAL A 24 3.73 13.39 9.59
N PHE A 25 3.40 12.40 10.42
CA PHE A 25 4.35 11.38 10.84
C PHE A 25 4.89 10.55 9.64
N ILE A 26 4.07 10.30 8.61
CA ILE A 26 4.52 9.63 7.37
C ILE A 26 5.51 10.53 6.62
N THR A 27 5.19 11.83 6.48
CA THR A 27 6.09 12.80 5.83
C THR A 27 7.42 12.90 6.58
N SER A 28 7.36 12.92 7.91
CA SER A 28 8.56 12.96 8.76
C SER A 28 9.41 11.69 8.62
N GLU A 29 8.77 10.52 8.51
CA GLU A 29 9.45 9.26 8.25
C GLU A 29 10.15 9.29 6.88
N ILE A 30 9.45 9.68 5.81
CA ILE A 30 10.01 9.80 4.45
C ILE A 30 11.23 10.74 4.47
N TYR A 31 11.11 11.92 5.07
CA TYR A 31 12.20 12.88 5.19
C TYR A 31 13.44 12.29 5.89
N ARG A 32 13.23 11.54 7.00
CA ARG A 32 14.33 10.90 7.72
C ARG A 32 14.98 9.77 6.93
N VAL A 33 14.18 8.96 6.27
CA VAL A 33 14.67 7.85 5.42
C VAL A 33 15.51 8.39 4.27
N GLU A 34 15.10 9.50 3.63
CA GLU A 34 15.91 10.20 2.64
C GLU A 34 17.23 10.71 3.22
N ARG A 35 17.20 11.27 4.43
CA ARG A 35 18.42 11.74 5.12
C ARG A 35 19.39 10.63 5.48
N LEU A 36 18.90 9.42 5.68
CA LEU A 36 19.71 8.21 5.86
C LEU A 36 20.31 7.68 4.55
N GLY A 37 20.07 8.38 3.43
CA GLY A 37 20.60 8.00 2.12
C GLY A 37 19.85 6.86 1.44
N VAL A 38 18.68 6.44 1.94
CA VAL A 38 17.86 5.41 1.30
C VAL A 38 17.11 6.02 0.12
N PRO A 39 17.35 5.54 -1.11
CA PRO A 39 16.66 6.07 -2.27
C PRO A 39 15.19 5.63 -2.31
N LEU A 40 14.27 6.58 -2.46
CA LEU A 40 12.83 6.35 -2.43
C LEU A 40 12.16 6.60 -3.78
N ARG A 41 10.97 5.98 -3.96
CA ARG A 41 9.89 6.38 -4.85
C ARG A 41 8.60 6.49 -4.04
N LEU A 42 7.77 7.48 -4.33
CA LEU A 42 6.49 7.67 -3.64
C LEU A 42 5.35 7.43 -4.62
N TYR A 43 4.56 6.39 -4.39
CA TYR A 43 3.34 6.10 -5.15
C TYR A 43 2.11 6.39 -4.31
N VAL A 44 1.23 7.25 -4.81
CA VAL A 44 0.07 7.75 -4.07
C VAL A 44 -1.21 7.25 -4.73
N ILE A 45 -2.04 6.53 -3.98
CA ILE A 45 -3.26 5.91 -4.50
C ILE A 45 -4.31 6.95 -4.87
N LYS A 46 -4.45 8.03 -4.08
CA LYS A 46 -5.46 9.06 -4.29
C LYS A 46 -4.83 10.43 -4.08
N ALA A 47 -5.06 11.34 -4.99
CA ALA A 47 -4.64 12.72 -4.81
C ALA A 47 -5.23 13.27 -3.50
N ALA A 48 -4.41 13.97 -2.72
CA ALA A 48 -4.88 14.71 -1.55
C ALA A 48 -5.50 16.03 -2.05
N ASP A 49 -6.59 16.41 -1.41
CA ASP A 49 -7.34 17.64 -1.68
C ASP A 49 -7.16 18.57 -0.47
N GLU A 50 -5.89 18.85 -0.14
CA GLU A 50 -5.53 19.67 1.02
C GLU A 50 -4.57 20.78 0.57
N ASP A 51 -4.96 22.04 0.77
CA ASP A 51 -4.16 23.21 0.39
C ASP A 51 -3.10 23.57 1.44
N VAL A 52 -3.27 23.09 2.68
CA VAL A 52 -2.36 23.39 3.81
C VAL A 52 -1.46 22.20 4.09
N HIS A 53 -0.17 22.44 4.16
CA HIS A 53 0.82 21.41 4.42
C HIS A 53 1.80 21.84 5.51
N HIS A 54 2.34 20.86 6.26
CA HIS A 54 3.44 21.09 7.20
C HIS A 54 4.74 21.45 6.45
N ASP A 55 5.60 22.25 7.07
CA ASP A 55 6.89 22.64 6.47
C ASP A 55 7.79 21.48 6.11
N VAL A 56 7.70 20.36 6.82
CA VAL A 56 8.45 19.14 6.51
C VAL A 56 8.16 18.60 5.09
N VAL A 57 6.98 18.86 4.54
CA VAL A 57 6.62 18.46 3.17
C VAL A 57 7.56 19.09 2.15
N ARG A 58 7.93 20.37 2.36
CA ARG A 58 8.85 21.10 1.48
C ARG A 58 10.29 20.58 1.53
N ARG A 59 10.65 19.82 2.57
CA ARG A 59 11.98 19.25 2.77
C ARG A 59 12.13 17.89 2.14
N VAL A 60 11.03 17.18 1.82
CA VAL A 60 11.03 15.90 1.10
C VAL A 60 11.42 16.16 -0.36
N ARG A 61 12.44 15.45 -0.84
CA ARG A 61 12.98 15.61 -2.20
C ARG A 61 12.26 14.73 -3.22
N THR A 62 11.84 13.54 -2.81
CA THR A 62 11.16 12.59 -3.68
C THR A 62 9.76 13.09 -4.02
N GLN A 63 9.51 13.30 -5.30
CA GLN A 63 8.20 13.75 -5.78
C GLN A 63 7.20 12.58 -5.81
N PRO A 64 5.94 12.80 -5.41
CA PRO A 64 4.91 11.77 -5.45
C PRO A 64 4.43 11.50 -6.88
N GLU A 65 4.30 10.23 -7.24
CA GLU A 65 3.63 9.74 -8.44
C GLU A 65 2.23 9.27 -8.08
N TYR A 66 1.20 9.93 -8.60
CA TYR A 66 -0.19 9.57 -8.34
C TYR A 66 -0.64 8.44 -9.27
N LEU A 67 -1.24 7.39 -8.69
CA LEU A 67 -1.87 6.33 -9.45
C LEU A 67 -3.09 6.87 -10.23
N LEU A 68 -3.58 6.09 -11.17
CA LEU A 68 -4.78 6.43 -11.95
C LEU A 68 -5.95 6.77 -11.02
N GLN A 69 -6.66 7.85 -11.33
CA GLN A 69 -7.76 8.39 -10.53
C GLN A 69 -9.11 8.08 -11.21
N PRO A 70 -9.68 6.88 -11.04
CA PRO A 70 -10.95 6.53 -11.64
C PRO A 70 -12.11 7.25 -10.95
N THR A 71 -13.26 7.30 -11.63
CA THR A 71 -14.50 7.79 -11.03
C THR A 71 -14.89 6.99 -9.79
N SER A 72 -15.72 7.57 -8.90
CA SER A 72 -16.12 6.91 -7.66
C SER A 72 -16.89 5.61 -7.92
N LEU A 73 -16.45 4.52 -7.29
CA LEU A 73 -17.14 3.22 -7.35
C LEU A 73 -18.27 3.10 -6.32
N THR A 74 -18.37 4.00 -5.34
CA THR A 74 -19.23 3.82 -4.14
C THR A 74 -20.69 3.53 -4.48
N ARG A 75 -21.30 4.34 -5.34
CA ARG A 75 -22.71 4.20 -5.77
C ARG A 75 -22.90 3.57 -7.15
N ALA A 76 -21.79 3.35 -7.90
CA ALA A 76 -21.85 2.83 -9.25
C ALA A 76 -22.07 1.31 -9.27
N ARG A 77 -22.79 0.78 -10.29
CA ARG A 77 -22.82 -0.65 -10.60
C ARG A 77 -21.49 -1.05 -11.25
N LEU A 78 -20.89 -2.14 -10.78
CA LEU A 78 -19.55 -2.56 -11.21
C LEU A 78 -19.39 -2.67 -12.74
N PRO A 79 -20.29 -3.32 -13.51
CA PRO A 79 -20.15 -3.42 -14.97
C PRO A 79 -20.12 -2.05 -15.66
N ARG A 80 -21.00 -1.14 -15.27
CA ARG A 80 -21.05 0.22 -15.82
C ARG A 80 -19.78 0.99 -15.48
N TRP A 81 -19.30 0.88 -14.24
CA TRP A 81 -18.08 1.53 -13.80
C TRP A 81 -16.85 1.02 -14.55
N LEU A 82 -16.74 -0.31 -14.78
CA LEU A 82 -15.68 -0.91 -15.58
C LEU A 82 -15.70 -0.38 -17.03
N ALA A 83 -16.89 -0.32 -17.65
CA ALA A 83 -17.05 0.22 -18.99
C ALA A 83 -16.59 1.69 -19.10
N GLN A 84 -16.93 2.52 -18.10
CA GLN A 84 -16.53 3.93 -18.06
C GLN A 84 -15.03 4.14 -17.86
N ASN A 85 -14.36 3.27 -17.09
CA ASN A 85 -12.94 3.43 -16.73
C ASN A 85 -12.01 2.52 -17.54
N ARG A 86 -12.53 1.69 -18.48
CA ARG A 86 -11.74 0.72 -19.25
C ARG A 86 -10.56 1.36 -19.98
N GLY A 87 -10.76 2.51 -20.62
CA GLY A 87 -9.73 3.22 -21.39
C GLY A 87 -8.54 3.63 -20.51
N MET A 88 -8.81 3.95 -19.25
CA MET A 88 -7.79 4.33 -18.27
C MET A 88 -6.92 3.14 -17.87
N PHE A 89 -7.51 1.99 -17.56
CA PHE A 89 -6.79 0.83 -17.01
C PHE A 89 -6.29 -0.16 -18.08
N LEU A 90 -6.95 -0.24 -19.24
CA LEU A 90 -6.64 -1.24 -20.26
C LEU A 90 -5.17 -1.24 -20.69
N PRO A 91 -4.49 -0.09 -20.92
CA PRO A 91 -3.07 -0.10 -21.28
C PRO A 91 -2.19 -0.75 -20.22
N ALA A 92 -2.42 -0.46 -18.93
CA ALA A 92 -1.68 -1.08 -17.83
C ALA A 92 -1.98 -2.58 -17.72
N VAL A 93 -3.25 -2.98 -17.83
CA VAL A 93 -3.66 -4.39 -17.81
C VAL A 93 -2.97 -5.18 -18.91
N VAL A 94 -2.93 -4.66 -20.14
CA VAL A 94 -2.29 -5.33 -21.28
C VAL A 94 -0.78 -5.47 -21.07
N ARG A 95 -0.09 -4.39 -20.66
CA ARG A 95 1.37 -4.43 -20.42
C ARG A 95 1.72 -5.40 -19.29
N THR A 96 1.03 -5.28 -18.15
CA THR A 96 1.21 -6.16 -16.99
C THR A 96 0.87 -7.61 -17.32
N GLY A 97 -0.21 -7.85 -18.08
CA GLY A 97 -0.61 -9.19 -18.49
C GLY A 97 0.39 -9.87 -19.42
N ARG A 98 1.07 -9.10 -20.27
CA ARG A 98 2.16 -9.62 -21.12
C ARG A 98 3.43 -9.93 -20.32
N ARG A 99 3.75 -9.11 -19.34
CA ARG A 99 5.00 -9.22 -18.57
C ARG A 99 4.90 -10.20 -17.39
N HIS A 100 3.75 -10.21 -16.71
CA HIS A 100 3.48 -11.01 -15.51
C HIS A 100 2.17 -11.81 -15.57
N PRO A 101 1.95 -12.66 -16.58
CA PRO A 101 0.65 -13.32 -16.77
C PRO A 101 0.24 -14.18 -15.57
N VAL A 102 1.18 -14.94 -15.00
CA VAL A 102 0.93 -15.79 -13.81
C VAL A 102 0.71 -14.95 -12.56
N GLY A 103 1.51 -13.91 -12.35
CA GLY A 103 1.37 -12.99 -11.21
C GLY A 103 0.01 -12.28 -11.24
N LEU A 104 -0.39 -11.77 -12.41
CA LEU A 104 -1.69 -11.13 -12.59
C LEU A 104 -2.86 -12.09 -12.34
N ALA A 105 -2.79 -13.32 -12.85
CA ALA A 105 -3.82 -14.34 -12.61
C ALA A 105 -3.95 -14.68 -11.11
N ARG A 106 -2.81 -14.84 -10.41
CA ARG A 106 -2.79 -15.07 -8.96
C ARG A 106 -3.39 -13.89 -8.18
N ALA A 107 -3.00 -12.67 -8.48
CA ALA A 107 -3.54 -11.47 -7.85
C ALA A 107 -5.05 -11.31 -8.11
N ALA A 108 -5.51 -11.58 -9.32
CA ALA A 108 -6.94 -11.59 -9.65
C ALA A 108 -7.71 -12.65 -8.85
N GLY A 109 -7.17 -13.86 -8.73
CA GLY A 109 -7.73 -14.92 -7.88
C GLY A 109 -7.81 -14.52 -6.40
N GLN A 110 -6.74 -13.89 -5.85
CA GLN A 110 -6.72 -13.37 -4.47
C GLN A 110 -7.78 -12.28 -4.27
N ALA A 111 -7.89 -11.31 -5.18
CA ALA A 111 -8.88 -10.24 -5.12
C ALA A 111 -10.31 -10.78 -5.20
N LEU A 112 -10.58 -11.74 -6.10
CA LEU A 112 -11.89 -12.39 -6.22
C LEU A 112 -12.23 -13.18 -4.96
N ALA A 113 -11.32 -14.01 -4.47
CA ALA A 113 -11.53 -14.79 -3.25
C ALA A 113 -11.81 -13.87 -2.06
N GLN A 114 -11.07 -12.76 -1.93
CA GLN A 114 -11.31 -11.78 -0.88
C GLN A 114 -12.63 -11.03 -1.06
N SER A 115 -13.02 -10.70 -2.29
CA SER A 115 -14.30 -10.08 -2.62
C SER A 115 -15.49 -10.95 -2.14
N VAL A 116 -15.36 -12.27 -2.31
CA VAL A 116 -16.35 -13.26 -1.85
C VAL A 116 -16.32 -13.43 -0.33
N ARG A 117 -15.14 -13.62 0.27
CA ARG A 117 -14.99 -13.82 1.74
C ARG A 117 -15.44 -12.61 2.55
N ALA A 118 -15.22 -11.41 2.05
CA ALA A 118 -15.56 -10.16 2.72
C ALA A 118 -17.04 -9.76 2.56
N ARG A 119 -17.91 -10.63 2.06
CA ARG A 119 -19.37 -10.37 1.99
C ARG A 119 -19.92 -10.15 3.40
N ARG A 120 -20.85 -9.21 3.51
CA ARG A 120 -21.51 -8.93 4.81
C ARG A 120 -22.44 -10.07 5.26
N LYS A 121 -23.06 -10.77 4.28
CA LYS A 121 -23.94 -11.91 4.47
C LYS A 121 -23.66 -12.93 3.39
N PHE A 122 -23.95 -14.20 3.64
CA PHE A 122 -23.68 -15.29 2.68
C PHE A 122 -24.31 -15.04 1.29
N TRP A 123 -25.51 -14.49 1.23
CA TRP A 123 -26.22 -14.16 -0.03
C TRP A 123 -25.91 -12.76 -0.57
N ALA A 124 -25.07 -11.96 0.09
CA ALA A 124 -24.73 -10.64 -0.40
C ALA A 124 -23.80 -10.71 -1.60
N PHE A 125 -23.86 -9.70 -2.47
CA PHE A 125 -22.91 -9.59 -3.58
C PHE A 125 -21.47 -9.46 -3.11
N PRO A 126 -20.51 -10.00 -3.86
CA PRO A 126 -19.09 -9.82 -3.61
C PRO A 126 -18.70 -8.33 -3.51
N ARG A 127 -17.75 -8.01 -2.64
CA ARG A 127 -17.35 -6.60 -2.41
C ARG A 127 -16.55 -6.07 -3.60
N LYS A 128 -17.18 -5.21 -4.40
CA LYS A 128 -16.58 -4.58 -5.59
C LYS A 128 -15.29 -3.78 -5.32
N LEU A 129 -15.03 -3.41 -4.04
CA LEU A 129 -13.82 -2.71 -3.63
C LEU A 129 -12.54 -3.44 -4.08
N TYR A 130 -12.51 -4.77 -3.97
CA TYR A 130 -11.31 -5.56 -4.30
C TYR A 130 -11.02 -5.60 -5.81
N VAL A 131 -12.01 -5.34 -6.66
CA VAL A 131 -11.79 -5.12 -8.10
C VAL A 131 -11.05 -3.80 -8.33
N LEU A 132 -11.43 -2.73 -7.63
CA LEU A 132 -10.74 -1.45 -7.71
C LEU A 132 -9.30 -1.56 -7.16
N GLU A 133 -9.12 -2.26 -6.03
CA GLU A 133 -7.79 -2.48 -5.45
C GLU A 133 -6.88 -3.29 -6.37
N LEU A 134 -7.43 -4.30 -7.08
CA LEU A 134 -6.70 -5.04 -8.12
C LEU A 134 -6.28 -4.13 -9.29
N LEU A 135 -7.18 -3.29 -9.81
CA LEU A 135 -6.85 -2.39 -10.91
C LEU A 135 -5.79 -1.35 -10.52
N ARG A 136 -5.83 -0.86 -9.28
CA ARG A 136 -4.76 0.00 -8.72
C ARG A 136 -3.44 -0.75 -8.56
N ALA A 137 -3.49 -2.02 -8.16
CA ALA A 137 -2.29 -2.86 -8.08
C ALA A 137 -1.68 -3.13 -9.46
N VAL A 138 -2.51 -3.27 -10.49
CA VAL A 138 -2.04 -3.38 -11.89
C VAL A 138 -1.38 -2.09 -12.37
N ASP A 139 -1.98 -0.92 -12.09
CA ASP A 139 -1.35 0.37 -12.42
C ASP A 139 -0.02 0.56 -11.67
N LEU A 140 0.02 0.19 -10.38
CA LEU A 140 1.26 0.23 -9.59
C LEU A 140 2.31 -0.70 -10.19
N ALA A 141 1.96 -1.95 -10.51
CA ALA A 141 2.87 -2.93 -11.12
C ALA A 141 3.45 -2.43 -12.45
N ASP A 142 2.60 -1.87 -13.34
CA ASP A 142 3.02 -1.27 -14.60
C ASP A 142 4.02 -0.10 -14.41
N ARG A 143 3.83 0.71 -13.37
CA ARG A 143 4.76 1.81 -13.04
C ARG A 143 6.07 1.30 -12.47
N LEU A 144 6.01 0.30 -11.59
CA LEU A 144 7.20 -0.35 -11.02
C LEU A 144 8.07 -0.96 -12.12
N ASP A 145 7.45 -1.65 -13.07
CA ASP A 145 8.14 -2.23 -14.24
C ASP A 145 8.80 -1.17 -15.13
N ARG A 146 8.12 -0.04 -15.35
CA ARG A 146 8.68 1.07 -16.13
C ARG A 146 9.79 1.81 -15.41
N ALA A 147 9.71 1.89 -14.09
CA ALA A 147 10.75 2.47 -13.26
C ALA A 147 12.03 1.61 -13.28
N GLY A 148 11.88 0.29 -13.17
CA GLY A 148 12.98 -0.68 -13.29
C GLY A 148 14.02 -0.66 -12.18
N ASP A 149 13.89 0.23 -11.18
CA ASP A 149 14.90 0.48 -10.13
C ASP A 149 14.37 0.20 -8.71
N VAL A 150 13.17 -0.37 -8.58
CA VAL A 150 12.55 -0.67 -7.29
C VAL A 150 12.93 -2.07 -6.83
N ALA A 151 13.47 -2.18 -5.61
CA ALA A 151 13.85 -3.47 -5.01
C ALA A 151 12.79 -4.01 -4.04
N ARG A 152 11.99 -3.15 -3.42
CA ARG A 152 10.95 -3.54 -2.45
C ARG A 152 9.88 -2.48 -2.29
N LEU A 153 8.73 -2.91 -1.76
CA LEU A 153 7.59 -2.07 -1.52
C LEU A 153 7.38 -1.86 -0.01
N HIS A 154 6.94 -0.68 0.38
CA HIS A 154 6.51 -0.41 1.74
C HIS A 154 5.20 0.38 1.74
N ALA A 155 4.18 -0.12 2.44
CA ALA A 155 2.87 0.53 2.51
C ALA A 155 2.62 1.15 3.89
N HIS A 156 1.99 2.31 3.93
CA HIS A 156 1.40 2.83 5.17
C HIS A 156 -0.08 2.52 5.23
N PHE A 157 -0.53 2.11 6.42
CA PHE A 157 -1.85 1.58 6.76
C PHE A 157 -2.11 0.16 6.25
N ALA A 158 -2.43 -0.73 7.20
CA ALA A 158 -2.69 -2.14 6.96
C ALA A 158 -3.97 -2.45 6.14
N HIS A 159 -4.82 -1.45 5.83
CA HIS A 159 -6.03 -1.66 5.03
C HIS A 159 -5.77 -1.43 3.51
N GLY A 160 -6.63 -0.75 2.78
CA GLY A 160 -6.62 -0.61 1.31
C GLY A 160 -5.25 -0.41 0.66
N THR A 161 -4.38 0.45 1.22
CA THR A 161 -3.02 0.69 0.72
C THR A 161 -2.20 -0.60 0.70
N THR A 162 -2.17 -1.32 1.82
CA THR A 162 -1.48 -2.61 1.90
C THR A 162 -2.13 -3.68 1.03
N THR A 163 -3.45 -3.64 0.78
CA THR A 163 -4.08 -4.56 -0.18
C THR A 163 -3.55 -4.33 -1.60
N VAL A 164 -3.49 -3.07 -2.03
CA VAL A 164 -2.92 -2.70 -3.35
C VAL A 164 -1.45 -3.13 -3.45
N THR A 165 -0.67 -2.88 -2.41
CA THR A 165 0.76 -3.25 -2.36
C THR A 165 0.97 -4.76 -2.38
N TRP A 166 0.19 -5.52 -1.61
CA TRP A 166 0.23 -6.99 -1.61
C TRP A 166 -0.12 -7.58 -2.98
N LEU A 167 -1.18 -7.08 -3.63
CA LEU A 167 -1.54 -7.52 -4.97
C LEU A 167 -0.48 -7.13 -6.00
N ALA A 168 0.11 -5.93 -5.92
CA ALA A 168 1.21 -5.52 -6.80
C ALA A 168 2.48 -6.37 -6.56
N SER A 169 2.80 -6.69 -5.31
CA SER A 169 3.86 -7.64 -4.94
C SER A 169 3.60 -9.03 -5.54
N THR A 170 2.35 -9.53 -5.48
CA THR A 170 1.97 -10.81 -6.10
C THR A 170 2.14 -10.78 -7.63
N ILE A 171 1.88 -9.64 -8.27
CA ILE A 171 2.06 -9.46 -9.72
C ILE A 171 3.53 -9.45 -10.09
N THR A 172 4.33 -8.60 -9.44
CA THR A 172 5.73 -8.30 -9.83
C THR A 172 6.76 -9.25 -9.23
N GLY A 173 6.41 -9.95 -8.14
CA GLY A 173 7.38 -10.73 -7.34
C GLY A 173 8.23 -9.88 -6.38
N LEU A 174 8.09 -8.55 -6.35
CA LEU A 174 8.83 -7.71 -5.43
C LEU A 174 8.38 -7.93 -3.98
N PRO A 175 9.31 -8.07 -3.02
CA PRO A 175 8.98 -8.21 -1.61
C PRO A 175 8.32 -6.94 -1.08
N PHE A 176 7.41 -7.09 -0.12
CA PHE A 176 6.78 -5.94 0.52
C PHE A 176 6.77 -6.03 2.04
N SER A 177 6.62 -4.88 2.66
CA SER A 177 6.38 -4.68 4.09
C SER A 177 5.31 -3.59 4.27
N PHE A 178 4.79 -3.44 5.48
CA PHE A 178 3.85 -2.36 5.75
C PHE A 178 3.90 -1.90 7.20
N THR A 179 3.51 -0.65 7.42
CA THR A 179 3.27 -0.07 8.75
C THR A 179 1.78 -0.09 9.07
N GLY A 180 1.42 -0.77 10.17
CA GLY A 180 0.09 -0.74 10.77
C GLY A 180 0.07 0.20 11.97
N HIS A 181 -0.96 1.10 12.03
CA HIS A 181 -0.99 2.12 13.07
C HIS A 181 -1.90 1.73 14.24
N ALA A 182 -3.18 2.07 14.20
CA ALA A 182 -4.12 1.71 15.26
C ALA A 182 -5.47 1.27 14.65
N LYS A 183 -6.25 2.23 14.14
CA LYS A 183 -7.57 1.95 13.57
C LYS A 183 -7.53 0.85 12.49
N ASP A 184 -6.50 0.82 11.69
CA ASP A 184 -6.33 -0.10 10.56
C ASP A 184 -5.95 -1.53 10.96
N ILE A 185 -5.48 -1.76 12.20
CA ILE A 185 -5.18 -3.10 12.72
C ILE A 185 -6.26 -3.64 13.67
N TYR A 186 -7.00 -2.75 14.36
CA TYR A 186 -8.04 -3.15 15.31
C TYR A 186 -9.43 -3.25 14.69
N THR A 187 -9.70 -2.55 13.56
CA THR A 187 -11.02 -2.49 12.95
C THR A 187 -11.20 -3.61 11.94
N GLU A 188 -11.98 -4.65 12.29
CA GLU A 188 -12.23 -5.84 11.44
C GLU A 188 -12.83 -5.45 10.08
N GLU A 189 -13.69 -4.43 10.00
CA GLU A 189 -14.32 -3.97 8.75
C GLU A 189 -13.31 -3.46 7.73
N LEU A 190 -12.14 -3.02 8.16
CA LEU A 190 -11.06 -2.57 7.29
C LEU A 190 -10.24 -3.73 6.71
N ASN A 191 -10.20 -4.85 7.42
CA ASN A 191 -9.51 -6.07 7.01
C ASN A 191 -10.36 -7.33 7.21
N PRO A 192 -11.58 -7.40 6.62
CA PRO A 192 -12.55 -8.44 6.93
C PRO A 192 -12.08 -9.84 6.55
N ALA A 193 -12.64 -10.82 7.26
CA ALA A 193 -12.43 -12.25 7.03
C ALA A 193 -10.95 -12.65 7.14
N GLY A 194 -10.24 -12.13 8.14
CA GLY A 194 -8.84 -12.46 8.41
C GLY A 194 -7.86 -11.92 7.35
N LEU A 195 -8.23 -10.87 6.62
CA LEU A 195 -7.39 -10.27 5.58
C LEU A 195 -6.07 -9.74 6.14
N LEU A 196 -6.09 -9.14 7.36
CA LEU A 196 -4.88 -8.62 7.99
C LEU A 196 -3.81 -9.71 8.16
N ARG A 197 -4.21 -10.86 8.72
CA ARG A 197 -3.29 -11.99 8.89
C ARG A 197 -2.70 -12.44 7.56
N ARG A 198 -3.52 -12.60 6.50
CA ARG A 198 -3.00 -12.99 5.17
C ARG A 198 -2.00 -12.02 4.58
N LYS A 199 -2.19 -10.72 4.80
CA LYS A 199 -1.20 -9.70 4.40
C LYS A 199 0.08 -9.82 5.20
N MET A 200 -0.03 -10.07 6.52
CA MET A 200 1.14 -10.33 7.37
C MET A 200 1.90 -11.56 6.87
N ASP A 201 1.20 -12.68 6.65
CA ASP A 201 1.84 -13.94 6.19
C ASP A 201 2.56 -13.78 4.83
N ALA A 202 2.14 -12.83 4.01
CA ALA A 202 2.76 -12.54 2.71
C ALA A 202 3.86 -11.46 2.77
N ALA A 203 3.90 -10.65 3.84
CA ALA A 203 4.87 -9.58 4.00
C ALA A 203 6.23 -10.09 4.50
N SER A 204 7.31 -9.40 4.14
CA SER A 204 8.65 -9.68 4.67
C SER A 204 8.75 -9.35 6.16
N PHE A 205 8.13 -8.26 6.57
CA PHE A 205 7.99 -7.81 7.96
C PHE A 205 6.85 -6.80 8.08
N VAL A 206 6.42 -6.55 9.31
CA VAL A 206 5.42 -5.53 9.65
C VAL A 206 6.05 -4.55 10.64
N VAL A 207 5.70 -3.28 10.50
CA VAL A 207 6.08 -2.22 11.44
C VAL A 207 4.83 -1.72 12.14
N THR A 208 4.96 -1.34 13.40
CA THR A 208 3.91 -0.65 14.16
C THR A 208 4.51 0.33 15.17
N CYS A 209 3.67 1.25 15.67
CA CYS A 209 4.15 2.38 16.47
C CYS A 209 4.09 2.16 17.99
N THR A 210 3.56 1.04 18.47
CA THR A 210 3.49 0.75 19.91
C THR A 210 3.64 -0.72 20.22
N GLU A 211 4.10 -1.05 21.44
CA GLU A 211 4.19 -2.42 21.92
C GLU A 211 2.80 -3.08 22.08
N ALA A 212 1.75 -2.31 22.40
CA ALA A 212 0.38 -2.80 22.44
C ALA A 212 -0.08 -3.30 21.05
N ASN A 213 0.21 -2.53 20.00
CA ASN A 213 -0.07 -2.92 18.62
C ASN A 213 0.70 -4.18 18.22
N ARG A 214 1.99 -4.27 18.60
CA ARG A 214 2.81 -5.45 18.32
C ARG A 214 2.20 -6.70 18.94
N ARG A 215 1.79 -6.63 20.22
CA ARG A 215 1.12 -7.75 20.91
C ARG A 215 -0.18 -8.16 20.21
N HIS A 216 -0.99 -7.20 19.81
CA HIS A 216 -2.22 -7.47 19.05
C HIS A 216 -1.91 -8.16 17.71
N LEU A 217 -0.96 -7.64 16.92
CA LEU A 217 -0.58 -8.25 15.63
C LEU A 217 -0.02 -9.66 15.83
N ALA A 218 0.81 -9.88 16.86
CA ALA A 218 1.33 -11.21 17.19
C ALA A 218 0.21 -12.20 17.56
N SER A 219 -0.86 -11.74 18.24
CA SER A 219 -2.00 -12.58 18.61
C SER A 219 -2.81 -13.08 17.40
N LEU A 220 -2.64 -12.49 16.22
CA LEU A 220 -3.27 -12.95 14.96
C LEU A 220 -2.64 -14.26 14.43
N GLY A 221 -1.54 -14.72 15.03
CA GLY A 221 -0.92 -16.01 14.73
C GLY A 221 -0.12 -16.06 13.43
N SER A 222 0.32 -14.91 12.88
CA SER A 222 1.32 -14.85 11.81
C SER A 222 2.72 -15.06 12.38
N ARG A 223 3.61 -15.69 11.59
CA ARG A 223 5.04 -15.86 11.92
C ARG A 223 5.91 -14.71 11.40
N THR A 224 5.33 -13.77 10.67
CA THR A 224 6.04 -12.61 10.11
C THR A 224 6.56 -11.71 11.23
N PRO A 225 7.84 -11.29 11.20
CA PRO A 225 8.40 -10.38 12.19
C PRO A 225 7.60 -9.08 12.30
N VAL A 226 7.32 -8.64 13.54
CA VAL A 226 6.66 -7.36 13.82
C VAL A 226 7.61 -6.49 14.63
N HIS A 227 8.01 -5.37 14.05
CA HIS A 227 8.92 -4.39 14.65
C HIS A 227 8.15 -3.20 15.22
N VAL A 228 8.58 -2.71 16.38
CA VAL A 228 8.05 -1.49 16.98
C VAL A 228 8.99 -0.34 16.66
N LEU A 229 8.48 0.68 15.98
CA LEU A 229 9.17 1.94 15.72
C LEU A 229 8.27 3.08 16.17
N TYR A 230 8.64 3.74 17.27
CA TYR A 230 7.90 4.90 17.76
C TYR A 230 8.07 6.08 16.79
N HIS A 231 6.98 6.80 16.56
CA HIS A 231 7.05 8.06 15.81
C HIS A 231 7.90 9.06 16.60
N GLY A 232 9.01 9.46 16.03
CA GLY A 232 9.87 10.49 16.63
C GLY A 232 9.44 11.88 16.16
N LEU A 233 9.76 12.90 16.96
CA LEU A 233 9.67 14.29 16.56
C LEU A 233 10.82 14.65 15.61
N ASN A 234 10.61 15.60 14.70
CA ASN A 234 11.71 16.22 13.97
C ASN A 234 12.48 17.15 14.91
N ALA A 235 13.77 17.32 14.69
CA ALA A 235 14.62 18.19 15.51
C ALA A 235 14.13 19.65 15.62
N ASP A 236 13.32 20.08 14.65
CA ASP A 236 12.72 21.42 14.62
C ASP A 236 11.57 21.63 15.63
N PHE A 237 11.18 20.60 16.38
CA PHE A 237 10.21 20.65 17.48
C PHE A 237 10.89 20.72 18.86
N GLU A 238 12.17 21.03 18.91
CA GLU A 238 12.81 21.35 20.18
C GLU A 238 12.24 22.69 20.69
N PRO A 239 11.76 22.76 21.94
CA PRO A 239 11.18 23.96 22.51
C PRO A 239 12.22 25.07 22.68
#